data_a799c678048c09199300ce07b4eccd86
#
_entry.id   a799c678048c09199300ce07b4eccd86
#
_cell.length_a   1.000
_cell.length_b   1.000
_cell.length_c   1.000
_cell.angle_alpha   90.00
_cell.angle_beta   90.00
_cell.angle_gamma   90.00
#
_symmetry.space_group_name_H-M   'P 1'
#
loop_
_entity.id
_entity.type
_entity.pdbx_description
1 polymer ?
#
loop_
_entity_poly.entity_id
_entity_poly.type
_entity_poly.pdbx_seq_one_letter_code
_entity_poly.pdbx_strand_id
1 'polypeptide(L)'
;MTYILSFIVAFGVAAIAGQILIPLLRRLKAGQSIREDGPTWHMAKQGTPTMGGIMFILAIGVAVLTAGWEDLLRGSRNHLYVFLFALVFGIIGFIDDFQKLRHHANEGLTAGQKFLLQLAAAIVFTVLLRGSGYLTPNLYIPFLNVELALPWVVYMVFAAFVMVGTVNAVNLTDGIDGLATGVTIPVALFY
;
A
#
# COMPACT_ATOMS: atom_id res chain seq x y z
N MET A 1 -20.09 -7.94 13.50
CA MET A 1 -20.26 -9.03 12.52
C MET A 1 -19.55 -8.71 11.20
N THR A 2 -19.68 -7.52 10.68
CA THR A 2 -19.08 -7.05 9.42
C THR A 2 -17.53 -7.18 9.38
N TYR A 3 -16.83 -6.82 10.47
CA TYR A 3 -15.36 -6.91 10.53
C TYR A 3 -14.83 -8.35 10.43
N ILE A 4 -15.49 -9.30 11.09
CA ILE A 4 -15.09 -10.73 11.03
C ILE A 4 -15.32 -11.26 9.63
N LEU A 5 -16.43 -10.90 9.01
CA LEU A 5 -16.74 -11.30 7.63
C LEU A 5 -15.71 -10.70 6.66
N SER A 6 -15.37 -9.41 6.80
CA SER A 6 -14.34 -8.75 5.98
C SER A 6 -12.99 -9.46 6.11
N PHE A 7 -12.61 -9.82 7.32
CA PHE A 7 -11.36 -10.56 7.57
C PHE A 7 -11.37 -11.93 6.88
N ILE A 8 -12.44 -12.70 7.04
CA ILE A 8 -12.55 -14.04 6.45
C ILE A 8 -12.52 -13.96 4.93
N VAL A 9 -13.26 -13.00 4.34
CA VAL A 9 -13.29 -12.78 2.89
C VAL A 9 -11.91 -12.37 2.38
N ALA A 10 -11.28 -11.37 3.00
CA ALA A 10 -9.96 -10.90 2.57
C ALA A 10 -8.91 -12.02 2.69
N PHE A 11 -8.90 -12.75 3.79
CA PHE A 11 -7.97 -13.87 4.00
C PHE A 11 -8.19 -14.98 2.96
N GLY A 12 -9.43 -15.38 2.75
CA GLY A 12 -9.77 -16.44 1.77
C GLY A 12 -9.38 -16.05 0.35
N VAL A 13 -9.71 -14.82 -0.07
CA VAL A 13 -9.34 -14.30 -1.40
C VAL A 13 -7.83 -14.19 -1.55
N ALA A 14 -7.11 -13.68 -0.54
CA ALA A 14 -5.66 -13.58 -0.57
C ALA A 14 -4.99 -14.96 -0.68
N ALA A 15 -5.47 -15.94 0.08
CA ALA A 15 -4.96 -17.31 0.05
C ALA A 15 -5.16 -17.97 -1.33
N ILE A 16 -6.36 -17.85 -1.91
CA ILE A 16 -6.66 -18.39 -3.24
C ILE A 16 -5.85 -17.64 -4.32
N ALA A 17 -5.84 -16.30 -4.28
CA ALA A 17 -5.08 -15.49 -5.21
C ALA A 17 -3.58 -15.81 -5.15
N GLY A 18 -3.03 -16.05 -3.96
CA GLY A 18 -1.63 -16.44 -3.76
C GLY A 18 -1.29 -17.76 -4.43
N GLN A 19 -2.16 -18.77 -4.31
CA GLN A 19 -1.95 -20.08 -4.94
C GLN A 19 -1.95 -19.99 -6.48
N ILE A 20 -2.65 -19.04 -7.05
CA ILE A 20 -2.73 -18.82 -8.50
C ILE A 20 -1.61 -17.89 -8.98
N LEU A 21 -1.46 -16.75 -8.32
CA LEU A 21 -0.54 -15.68 -8.74
C LEU A 21 0.94 -16.06 -8.57
N ILE A 22 1.31 -16.69 -7.46
CA ILE A 22 2.71 -17.03 -7.20
C ILE A 22 3.29 -17.96 -8.30
N PRO A 23 2.64 -19.09 -8.67
CA PRO A 23 3.10 -19.91 -9.78
C PRO A 23 3.11 -19.17 -11.13
N LEU A 24 2.11 -18.30 -11.36
CA LEU A 24 2.02 -17.51 -12.58
C LEU A 24 3.21 -16.53 -12.69
N LEU A 25 3.50 -15.77 -11.63
CA LEU A 25 4.63 -14.85 -11.59
C LEU A 25 5.97 -15.58 -11.76
N ARG A 26 6.12 -16.78 -11.18
CA ARG A 26 7.28 -17.63 -11.41
C ARG A 26 7.44 -18.04 -12.87
N ARG A 27 6.34 -18.43 -13.53
CA ARG A 27 6.35 -18.80 -14.96
C ARG A 27 6.68 -17.62 -15.86
N LEU A 28 6.24 -16.42 -15.52
CA LEU A 28 6.56 -15.17 -16.22
C LEU A 28 8.00 -14.70 -15.96
N LYS A 29 8.78 -15.45 -15.16
CA LYS A 29 10.12 -15.05 -14.72
C LYS A 29 10.13 -13.65 -14.09
N ALA A 30 9.03 -13.26 -13.45
CA ALA A 30 8.90 -12.02 -12.70
C ALA A 30 9.66 -12.14 -11.37
N GLY A 31 10.95 -12.48 -11.44
CA GLY A 31 11.82 -12.69 -10.29
C GLY A 31 12.76 -11.51 -10.08
N GLN A 32 13.06 -11.25 -8.82
CA GLN A 32 14.01 -10.23 -8.42
C GLN A 32 15.43 -10.63 -8.84
N SER A 33 16.15 -9.73 -9.52
CA SER A 33 17.60 -9.86 -9.70
C SER A 33 18.31 -9.36 -8.44
N ILE A 34 19.25 -10.13 -7.95
CA ILE A 34 20.05 -9.77 -6.77
C ILE A 34 21.31 -9.06 -7.25
N ARG A 35 21.70 -7.99 -6.55
CA ARG A 35 22.93 -7.26 -6.83
C ARG A 35 24.14 -8.15 -6.55
N GLU A 36 25.07 -8.20 -7.47
CA GLU A 36 26.30 -9.04 -7.36
C GLU A 36 27.25 -8.55 -6.27
N ASP A 37 27.17 -7.27 -5.91
CA ASP A 37 27.95 -6.62 -4.85
C ASP A 37 27.37 -6.83 -3.44
N GLY A 38 26.25 -7.58 -3.33
CA GLY A 38 25.58 -7.89 -2.07
C GLY A 38 26.15 -9.15 -1.37
N PRO A 39 25.71 -9.42 -0.12
CA PRO A 39 26.11 -10.62 0.61
C PRO A 39 25.73 -11.90 -0.12
N THR A 40 26.66 -12.87 -0.17
CA THR A 40 26.52 -14.11 -0.95
C THR A 40 25.32 -14.97 -0.57
N TRP A 41 24.84 -14.91 0.69
CA TRP A 41 23.65 -15.66 1.13
C TRP A 41 22.35 -15.15 0.52
N HIS A 42 22.31 -13.94 -0.04
CA HIS A 42 21.15 -13.44 -0.79
C HIS A 42 20.99 -14.13 -2.16
N MET A 43 22.07 -14.70 -2.71
CA MET A 43 22.01 -15.39 -4.01
C MET A 43 21.05 -16.58 -4.03
N ALA A 44 20.80 -17.22 -2.88
CA ALA A 44 19.83 -18.30 -2.76
C ALA A 44 18.37 -17.84 -3.00
N LYS A 45 18.10 -16.54 -2.96
CA LYS A 45 16.77 -15.93 -3.16
C LYS A 45 16.56 -15.38 -4.57
N GLN A 46 17.54 -15.58 -5.46
CA GLN A 46 17.41 -15.16 -6.86
C GLN A 46 16.20 -15.82 -7.50
N GLY A 47 15.40 -15.01 -8.20
CA GLY A 47 14.17 -15.49 -8.84
C GLY A 47 12.94 -15.55 -7.91
N THR A 48 13.03 -15.02 -6.68
CA THR A 48 11.82 -14.82 -5.84
C THR A 48 10.84 -13.90 -6.58
N PRO A 49 9.58 -14.30 -6.76
CA PRO A 49 8.60 -13.49 -7.51
C PRO A 49 8.40 -12.11 -6.88
N THR A 50 8.43 -11.08 -7.71
CA THR A 50 8.00 -9.72 -7.36
C THR A 50 6.52 -9.53 -7.66
N MET A 51 5.95 -8.36 -7.35
CA MET A 51 4.53 -8.02 -7.59
C MET A 51 3.52 -8.84 -6.77
N GLY A 52 3.94 -9.49 -5.69
CA GLY A 52 3.06 -10.26 -4.80
C GLY A 52 1.94 -9.41 -4.18
N GLY A 53 2.13 -8.09 -4.06
CA GLY A 53 1.11 -7.16 -3.58
C GLY A 53 -0.21 -7.17 -4.33
N ILE A 54 -0.25 -7.65 -5.57
CA ILE A 54 -1.48 -7.77 -6.37
C ILE A 54 -2.51 -8.64 -5.65
N MET A 55 -2.10 -9.74 -4.98
CA MET A 55 -3.02 -10.61 -4.26
C MET A 55 -3.69 -9.90 -3.08
N PHE A 56 -2.96 -9.03 -2.38
CA PHE A 56 -3.50 -8.24 -1.26
C PHE A 56 -4.47 -7.16 -1.76
N ILE A 57 -4.12 -6.47 -2.85
CA ILE A 57 -4.99 -5.45 -3.47
C ILE A 57 -6.31 -6.08 -3.92
N LEU A 58 -6.26 -7.24 -4.57
CA LEU A 58 -7.46 -7.98 -4.97
C LEU A 58 -8.30 -8.41 -3.75
N ALA A 59 -7.66 -8.94 -2.72
CA ALA A 59 -8.34 -9.38 -1.50
C ALA A 59 -9.02 -8.22 -0.76
N ILE A 60 -8.33 -7.10 -0.60
CA ILE A 60 -8.88 -5.89 0.01
C ILE A 60 -10.02 -5.34 -0.85
N GLY A 61 -9.86 -5.30 -2.18
CA GLY A 61 -10.91 -4.85 -3.10
C GLY A 61 -12.20 -5.66 -2.98
N VAL A 62 -12.10 -6.99 -2.96
CA VAL A 62 -13.26 -7.87 -2.76
C VAL A 62 -13.88 -7.66 -1.37
N ALA A 63 -13.08 -7.55 -0.32
CA ALA A 63 -13.59 -7.29 1.03
C ALA A 63 -14.30 -5.93 1.14
N VAL A 64 -13.73 -4.88 0.54
CA VAL A 64 -14.33 -3.53 0.49
C VAL A 64 -15.65 -3.55 -0.24
N LEU A 65 -15.76 -4.26 -1.36
CA LEU A 65 -17.01 -4.33 -2.13
C LEU A 65 -18.07 -5.20 -1.46
N THR A 66 -17.68 -6.28 -0.78
CA THR A 66 -18.64 -7.20 -0.14
C THR A 66 -19.09 -6.70 1.23
N ALA A 67 -18.16 -6.35 2.09
CA ALA A 67 -18.46 -5.89 3.44
C ALA A 67 -18.92 -4.42 3.49
N GLY A 68 -18.42 -3.58 2.56
CA GLY A 68 -18.80 -2.18 2.42
C GLY A 68 -20.08 -1.94 1.61
N TRP A 69 -20.75 -3.00 1.13
CA TRP A 69 -21.93 -2.88 0.27
C TRP A 69 -23.09 -2.12 0.94
N GLU A 70 -23.34 -2.40 2.20
CA GLU A 70 -24.40 -1.71 2.96
C GLU A 70 -24.09 -0.21 3.12
N ASP A 71 -22.82 0.14 3.36
CA ASP A 71 -22.41 1.53 3.49
C ASP A 71 -22.55 2.27 2.15
N LEU A 72 -22.28 1.60 1.04
CA LEU A 72 -22.52 2.13 -0.31
C LEU A 72 -24.01 2.43 -0.54
N LEU A 73 -24.87 1.50 -0.16
CA LEU A 73 -26.33 1.70 -0.27
C LEU A 73 -26.84 2.85 0.59
N ARG A 74 -26.18 3.12 1.72
CA ARG A 74 -26.45 4.26 2.61
C ARG A 74 -25.83 5.57 2.14
N GLY A 75 -25.09 5.55 1.00
CA GLY A 75 -24.42 6.72 0.43
C GLY A 75 -23.04 7.05 1.04
N SER A 76 -22.54 6.24 1.98
CA SER A 76 -21.18 6.40 2.53
C SER A 76 -20.15 5.79 1.58
N ARG A 77 -19.12 6.57 1.24
CA ARG A 77 -18.07 6.18 0.28
C ARG A 77 -16.67 6.20 0.87
N ASN A 78 -16.52 6.34 2.18
CA ASN A 78 -15.22 6.51 2.84
C ASN A 78 -14.27 5.37 2.54
N HIS A 79 -14.75 4.12 2.67
CA HIS A 79 -13.98 2.91 2.40
C HIS A 79 -13.49 2.83 0.94
N LEU A 80 -14.27 3.37 -0.02
CA LEU A 80 -13.84 3.45 -1.42
C LEU A 80 -12.72 4.46 -1.62
N TYR A 81 -12.78 5.63 -1.00
CA TYR A 81 -11.70 6.61 -1.10
C TYR A 81 -10.38 6.06 -0.57
N VAL A 82 -10.42 5.39 0.59
CA VAL A 82 -9.23 4.76 1.17
C VAL A 82 -8.69 3.65 0.26
N PHE A 83 -9.57 2.81 -0.27
CA PHE A 83 -9.18 1.74 -1.19
C PHE A 83 -8.60 2.30 -2.50
N LEU A 84 -9.23 3.30 -3.11
CA LEU A 84 -8.72 3.94 -4.32
C LEU A 84 -7.36 4.58 -4.10
N PHE A 85 -7.14 5.19 -2.94
CA PHE A 85 -5.82 5.72 -2.58
C PHE A 85 -4.77 4.61 -2.48
N ALA A 86 -5.07 3.53 -1.76
CA ALA A 86 -4.19 2.37 -1.68
C ALA A 86 -3.90 1.77 -3.06
N LEU A 87 -4.91 1.72 -3.94
CA LEU A 87 -4.78 1.24 -5.32
C LEU A 87 -3.83 2.12 -6.14
N VAL A 88 -3.91 3.46 -6.03
CA VAL A 88 -3.00 4.38 -6.74
C VAL A 88 -1.56 4.15 -6.31
N PHE A 89 -1.29 4.02 -5.01
CA PHE A 89 0.05 3.68 -4.53
C PHE A 89 0.49 2.28 -4.97
N GLY A 90 -0.43 1.32 -4.99
CA GLY A 90 -0.18 -0.02 -5.54
C GLY A 90 0.19 0.02 -7.03
N ILE A 91 -0.46 0.86 -7.83
CA ILE A 91 -0.13 1.06 -9.25
C ILE A 91 1.27 1.68 -9.41
N ILE A 92 1.64 2.65 -8.58
CA ILE A 92 3.00 3.24 -8.60
C ILE A 92 4.04 2.15 -8.31
N GLY A 93 3.81 1.31 -7.30
CA GLY A 93 4.69 0.17 -7.00
C GLY A 93 4.73 -0.86 -8.11
N PHE A 94 3.57 -1.16 -8.72
CA PHE A 94 3.50 -2.08 -9.87
C PHE A 94 4.29 -1.56 -11.07
N ILE A 95 4.20 -0.27 -11.40
CA ILE A 95 4.98 0.34 -12.49
C ILE A 95 6.48 0.26 -12.20
N ASP A 96 6.90 0.52 -10.95
CA ASP A 96 8.28 0.40 -10.51
C ASP A 96 8.82 -1.02 -10.74
N ASP A 97 8.10 -2.03 -10.28
CA ASP A 97 8.49 -3.43 -10.42
C ASP A 97 8.40 -3.91 -11.88
N PHE A 98 7.40 -3.47 -12.63
CA PHE A 98 7.25 -3.82 -14.04
C PHE A 98 8.41 -3.26 -14.89
N GLN A 99 8.89 -2.06 -14.60
CA GLN A 99 10.05 -1.49 -15.29
C GLN A 99 11.32 -2.29 -15.00
N LYS A 100 11.56 -2.69 -13.74
CA LYS A 100 12.68 -3.58 -13.38
C LYS A 100 12.64 -4.88 -14.17
N LEU A 101 11.46 -5.47 -14.26
CA LEU A 101 11.27 -6.73 -15.00
C LEU A 101 11.54 -6.55 -16.50
N ARG A 102 11.00 -5.49 -17.10
CA ARG A 102 11.13 -5.23 -18.54
C ARG A 102 12.57 -4.95 -18.98
N HIS A 103 13.34 -4.25 -18.14
CA HIS A 103 14.71 -3.86 -18.46
C HIS A 103 15.75 -4.87 -17.93
N HIS A 104 15.32 -5.94 -17.26
CA HIS A 104 16.20 -6.89 -16.56
C HIS A 104 17.21 -6.18 -15.64
N ALA A 105 16.79 -5.07 -15.03
CA ALA A 105 17.62 -4.19 -14.22
C ALA A 105 17.11 -4.17 -12.78
N ASN A 106 18.00 -3.81 -11.84
CA ASN A 106 17.62 -3.60 -10.45
C ASN A 106 16.94 -2.26 -10.21
N GLU A 107 16.94 -1.37 -11.22
CA GLU A 107 16.38 -0.03 -11.15
C GLU A 107 15.08 0.04 -11.95
N GLY A 108 14.00 0.45 -11.27
CA GLY A 108 12.70 0.75 -11.86
C GLY A 108 12.55 2.25 -12.13
N LEU A 109 11.56 2.87 -11.50
CA LEU A 109 11.41 4.31 -11.50
C LEU A 109 12.60 4.97 -10.79
N THR A 110 13.08 6.10 -11.30
CA THR A 110 14.06 6.89 -10.56
C THR A 110 13.47 7.34 -9.22
N ALA A 111 14.32 7.54 -8.21
CA ALA A 111 13.87 7.99 -6.88
C ALA A 111 13.02 9.28 -6.96
N GLY A 112 13.40 10.21 -7.85
CA GLY A 112 12.64 11.45 -8.09
C GLY A 112 11.27 11.20 -8.72
N GLN A 113 11.18 10.33 -9.74
CA GLN A 113 9.91 9.97 -10.38
C GLN A 113 8.96 9.30 -9.38
N LYS A 114 9.46 8.33 -8.60
CA LYS A 114 8.69 7.64 -7.58
C LYS A 114 8.18 8.63 -6.52
N PHE A 115 9.04 9.48 -6.01
CA PHE A 115 8.69 10.52 -5.04
C PHE A 115 7.63 11.48 -5.58
N LEU A 116 7.79 12.01 -6.80
CA LEU A 116 6.83 12.94 -7.40
C LEU A 116 5.46 12.32 -7.62
N LEU A 117 5.39 11.07 -8.10
CA LEU A 117 4.13 10.35 -8.28
C LEU A 117 3.43 10.11 -6.94
N GLN A 118 4.16 9.70 -5.91
CA GLN A 118 3.62 9.51 -4.57
C GLN A 118 3.15 10.83 -3.95
N LEU A 119 3.91 11.90 -4.11
CA LEU A 119 3.56 13.24 -3.63
C LEU A 119 2.30 13.75 -4.31
N ALA A 120 2.20 13.63 -5.63
CA ALA A 120 1.01 14.01 -6.39
C ALA A 120 -0.22 13.22 -5.93
N ALA A 121 -0.09 11.90 -5.76
CA ALA A 121 -1.16 11.05 -5.25
C ALA A 121 -1.62 11.47 -3.85
N ALA A 122 -0.68 11.76 -2.94
CA ALA A 122 -0.99 12.21 -1.58
C ALA A 122 -1.72 13.57 -1.56
N ILE A 123 -1.28 14.53 -2.38
CA ILE A 123 -1.93 15.84 -2.49
C ILE A 123 -3.35 15.69 -3.05
N VAL A 124 -3.51 14.96 -4.16
CA VAL A 124 -4.83 14.74 -4.78
C VAL A 124 -5.78 14.07 -3.79
N PHE A 125 -5.33 13.04 -3.09
CA PHE A 125 -6.15 12.35 -2.10
C PHE A 125 -6.59 13.27 -0.95
N THR A 126 -5.67 14.06 -0.41
CA THR A 126 -5.95 15.00 0.69
C THR A 126 -6.96 16.08 0.25
N VAL A 127 -6.83 16.59 -0.98
CA VAL A 127 -7.79 17.55 -1.57
C VAL A 127 -9.16 16.92 -1.79
N LEU A 128 -9.21 15.70 -2.30
CA LEU A 128 -10.47 14.97 -2.51
C LEU A 128 -11.20 14.69 -1.20
N LEU A 129 -10.51 14.24 -0.17
CA LEU A 129 -11.11 14.00 1.15
C LEU A 129 -11.65 15.27 1.78
N ARG A 130 -10.93 16.39 1.64
CA ARG A 130 -11.43 17.68 2.10
C ARG A 130 -12.68 18.11 1.34
N GLY A 131 -12.67 18.02 0.01
CA GLY A 131 -13.81 18.38 -0.84
C GLY A 131 -15.04 17.54 -0.58
N SER A 132 -14.84 16.30 -0.16
CA SER A 132 -15.92 15.37 0.24
C SER A 132 -16.38 15.53 1.69
N GLY A 133 -15.79 16.44 2.47
CA GLY A 133 -16.15 16.67 3.88
C GLY A 133 -15.65 15.60 4.86
N TYR A 134 -14.79 14.67 4.41
CA TYR A 134 -14.26 13.57 5.24
C TYR A 134 -12.97 13.94 5.98
N LEU A 135 -12.39 15.09 5.69
CA LEU A 135 -11.13 15.53 6.28
C LEU A 135 -11.26 16.96 6.79
N THR A 136 -10.93 17.13 8.06
CA THR A 136 -10.72 18.44 8.69
C THR A 136 -9.24 18.64 8.96
N PRO A 137 -8.72 19.88 8.92
CA PRO A 137 -7.30 20.13 9.14
C PRO A 137 -6.93 20.15 10.64
N ASN A 138 -7.57 19.27 11.42
CA ASN A 138 -7.35 19.16 12.84
C ASN A 138 -6.43 17.98 13.14
N LEU A 139 -5.36 18.25 13.87
CA LEU A 139 -4.43 17.24 14.34
C LEU A 139 -4.68 16.98 15.82
N TYR A 140 -5.13 15.76 16.14
CA TYR A 140 -5.27 15.32 17.52
C TYR A 140 -3.95 14.79 18.06
N ILE A 141 -3.51 15.31 19.20
CA ILE A 141 -2.29 14.88 19.89
C ILE A 141 -2.69 14.04 21.10
N PRO A 142 -2.60 12.70 21.03
CA PRO A 142 -3.21 11.81 22.02
C PRO A 142 -2.64 11.97 23.43
N PHE A 143 -1.32 12.18 23.56
CA PHE A 143 -0.68 12.31 24.88
C PHE A 143 -0.99 13.62 25.62
N LEU A 144 -1.30 14.68 24.87
CA LEU A 144 -1.69 15.98 25.41
C LEU A 144 -3.20 16.15 25.48
N ASN A 145 -3.96 15.27 24.84
CA ASN A 145 -5.40 15.35 24.68
C ASN A 145 -5.84 16.73 24.12
N VAL A 146 -5.07 17.21 23.14
CA VAL A 146 -5.29 18.53 22.52
C VAL A 146 -5.55 18.32 21.04
N GLU A 147 -6.51 19.09 20.52
CA GLU A 147 -6.81 19.19 19.10
C GLU A 147 -6.23 20.50 18.56
N LEU A 148 -5.30 20.38 17.61
CA LEU A 148 -4.62 21.51 16.99
C LEU A 148 -5.22 21.76 15.60
N ALA A 149 -5.91 22.87 15.42
CA ALA A 149 -6.41 23.30 14.12
C ALA A 149 -5.25 23.92 13.32
N LEU A 150 -4.83 23.25 12.25
CA LEU A 150 -3.76 23.72 11.38
C LEU A 150 -4.31 24.52 10.20
N PRO A 151 -3.58 25.53 9.70
CA PRO A 151 -3.85 26.08 8.39
C PRO A 151 -3.84 24.96 7.33
N TRP A 152 -4.80 24.99 6.38
CA TRP A 152 -4.97 23.91 5.42
C TRP A 152 -3.68 23.53 4.66
N VAL A 153 -2.91 24.52 4.24
CA VAL A 153 -1.65 24.27 3.50
C VAL A 153 -0.65 23.51 4.37
N VAL A 154 -0.52 23.89 5.64
CA VAL A 154 0.37 23.22 6.60
C VAL A 154 -0.07 21.78 6.83
N TYR A 155 -1.39 21.56 7.01
CA TYR A 155 -1.96 20.24 7.16
C TYR A 155 -1.68 19.36 5.91
N MET A 156 -1.89 19.91 4.72
CA MET A 156 -1.64 19.19 3.47
C MET A 156 -0.19 18.76 3.31
N VAL A 157 0.76 19.65 3.62
CA VAL A 157 2.21 19.33 3.59
C VAL A 157 2.53 18.23 4.60
N PHE A 158 2.00 18.35 5.82
CA PHE A 158 2.19 17.34 6.87
C PHE A 158 1.60 15.99 6.46
N ALA A 159 0.36 15.97 5.96
CA ALA A 159 -0.29 14.75 5.51
C ALA A 159 0.47 14.08 4.35
N ALA A 160 0.94 14.87 3.37
CA ALA A 160 1.76 14.36 2.28
C ALA A 160 3.09 13.79 2.79
N PHE A 161 3.75 14.46 3.73
CA PHE A 161 4.98 13.96 4.36
C PHE A 161 4.75 12.62 5.05
N VAL A 162 3.68 12.49 5.85
CA VAL A 162 3.33 11.25 6.55
C VAL A 162 3.03 10.14 5.55
N MET A 163 2.19 10.38 4.54
CA MET A 163 1.82 9.37 3.56
C MET A 163 3.02 8.87 2.74
N VAL A 164 3.79 9.79 2.16
CA VAL A 164 4.98 9.44 1.35
C VAL A 164 6.06 8.81 2.21
N GLY A 165 6.29 9.36 3.42
CA GLY A 165 7.24 8.81 4.38
C GLY A 165 6.90 7.38 4.78
N THR A 166 5.63 7.12 5.14
CA THR A 166 5.17 5.78 5.53
C THR A 166 5.32 4.76 4.40
N VAL A 167 4.90 5.11 3.16
CA VAL A 167 5.02 4.20 2.02
C VAL A 167 6.48 3.84 1.73
N ASN A 168 7.38 4.82 1.77
CA ASN A 168 8.80 4.54 1.54
C ASN A 168 9.45 3.80 2.72
N ALA A 169 9.06 4.10 3.97
CA ALA A 169 9.53 3.36 5.15
C ALA A 169 9.11 1.88 5.09
N VAL A 170 7.86 1.59 4.73
CA VAL A 170 7.38 0.20 4.55
C VAL A 170 8.15 -0.49 3.43
N ASN A 171 8.38 0.19 2.30
CA ASN A 171 9.16 -0.37 1.19
C ASN A 171 10.62 -0.70 1.61
N LEU A 172 11.24 0.13 2.44
CA LEU A 172 12.58 -0.15 2.99
C LEU A 172 12.57 -1.30 4.00
N THR A 173 11.49 -1.42 4.78
CA THR A 173 11.32 -2.50 5.76
C THR A 173 11.20 -3.87 5.08
N ASP A 174 10.73 -3.93 3.84
CA ASP A 174 10.58 -5.17 3.05
C ASP A 174 11.89 -5.66 2.42
N GLY A 175 13.02 -5.41 3.07
CA GLY A 175 14.33 -5.89 2.67
C GLY A 175 14.74 -7.23 3.29
N ILE A 176 14.01 -7.72 4.29
CA ILE A 176 14.28 -8.98 5.02
C ILE A 176 13.01 -9.81 5.07
N ASP A 177 13.13 -11.12 4.82
CA ASP A 177 11.99 -12.05 4.80
C ASP A 177 11.20 -11.99 6.11
N GLY A 178 9.90 -11.72 5.99
CA GLY A 178 8.97 -11.69 7.10
C GLY A 178 8.99 -10.40 7.95
N LEU A 179 9.94 -9.50 7.76
CA LEU A 179 10.04 -8.29 8.57
C LEU A 179 8.85 -7.36 8.33
N ALA A 180 8.55 -7.02 7.07
CA ALA A 180 7.41 -6.17 6.74
C ALA A 180 6.09 -6.78 7.21
N THR A 181 5.89 -8.08 7.00
CA THR A 181 4.70 -8.81 7.48
C THR A 181 4.62 -8.79 9.01
N GLY A 182 5.74 -9.08 9.70
CA GLY A 182 5.80 -9.10 11.16
C GLY A 182 5.49 -7.74 11.79
N VAL A 183 5.92 -6.65 11.18
CA VAL A 183 5.61 -5.29 11.64
C VAL A 183 4.15 -4.89 11.31
N THR A 184 3.63 -5.35 10.18
CA THR A 184 2.27 -5.02 9.75
C THR A 184 1.20 -5.67 10.62
N ILE A 185 1.44 -6.90 11.14
CA ILE A 185 0.47 -7.61 11.98
C ILE A 185 0.05 -6.79 13.22
N PRO A 186 0.98 -6.32 14.10
CA PRO A 186 0.57 -5.53 15.26
C PRO A 186 -0.10 -4.20 14.88
N VAL A 187 0.32 -3.58 13.79
CA VAL A 187 -0.35 -2.36 13.30
C VAL A 187 -1.79 -2.66 12.89
N ALA A 188 -2.02 -3.73 12.11
CA ALA A 188 -3.36 -4.11 11.68
C ALA A 188 -4.26 -4.60 12.84
N LEU A 189 -3.68 -5.12 13.93
CA LEU A 189 -4.43 -5.51 15.11
C LEU A 189 -4.81 -4.32 16.00
N PHE A 190 -4.05 -3.23 15.92
CA PHE A 190 -4.32 -2.00 16.66
C PHE A 190 -5.48 -1.20 16.06
N TYR A 191 -5.64 -1.21 14.74
CA TYR A 191 -6.71 -0.51 14.00
C TYR A 191 -7.91 -1.41 13.73
#